data_0e9fc90fa0630266924ccafdcb35e77e
#
_entry.id   0e9fc90fa0630266924ccafdcb35e77e
#
_cell.length_a   1.000
_cell.length_b   1.000
_cell.length_c   1.000
_cell.angle_alpha   90.00
_cell.angle_beta   90.00
_cell.angle_gamma   90.00
#
_symmetry.space_group_name_H-M   'P 1'
#
loop_
_entity.id
_entity.type
_entity.pdbx_description
1 polymer ?
#
loop_
_entity_poly.entity_id
_entity_poly.type
_entity_poly.pdbx_seq_one_letter_code
_entity_poly.pdbx_strand_id
1 'polypeptide(L)'
;WQKLGTNTFLGVARALHSFISLGGTRFLGLGTTVKYYIEEGDAYNDITPIRSTTSAGDVTFAATNGSSTITVTDTSHGAVTNDFVTFSGAATLGGNVTAAVLNQEYQILLVTGTNTYTITAKDTDGATVTANSSDSGNGGSSVVGAYQINVGLDTYVSSSGWGVGPWSSGTFGSASPTSAVNQLRLWTHDNFGENLIINPRGAGIFRWVENNGTSVRALDLSGISGANLVPTVALQVLTSETDRHLVVLGADPISSGSRTGSIDPMLVAFSDSENELDFEPTATNSAGSVRLSTGSFIVGGIKSRQEILIWTDTSLYSMNFIGPPLTFAVNLVNEGSGLIGPKAAANGPNGVYFASKTSFYFY
;
A
#
# COMPACT_ATOMS: atom_id res chain seq x y z
N TRP A 1 9.23 27.49 9.95
CA TRP A 1 8.37 26.80 8.99
C TRP A 1 7.05 27.55 8.89
N GLN A 2 6.69 27.99 7.69
CA GLN A 2 5.40 28.61 7.41
C GLN A 2 4.49 27.57 6.78
N LYS A 3 3.26 27.37 7.32
CA LYS A 3 2.25 26.54 6.67
C LYS A 3 1.79 27.26 5.40
N LEU A 4 1.95 26.62 4.26
CA LEU A 4 1.43 27.08 2.98
C LEU A 4 0.07 26.40 2.77
N GLY A 5 -1.01 27.15 2.81
CA GLY A 5 -2.36 26.61 2.63
C GLY A 5 -3.08 26.16 3.90
N THR A 6 -4.37 25.91 3.75
CA THR A 6 -5.29 25.52 4.84
C THR A 6 -5.68 24.04 4.81
N ASN A 7 -5.43 23.36 3.68
CA ASN A 7 -5.83 21.99 3.48
C ASN A 7 -5.01 21.01 4.33
N THR A 8 -5.63 19.92 4.72
CA THR A 8 -5.05 18.92 5.61
C THR A 8 -5.24 17.52 5.02
N PHE A 9 -4.40 16.59 5.44
CA PHE A 9 -4.50 15.18 5.13
C PHE A 9 -4.56 14.35 6.42
N LEU A 10 -5.05 13.12 6.32
CA LEU A 10 -5.11 12.19 7.46
C LEU A 10 -3.81 11.38 7.58
N GLY A 11 -3.39 11.16 8.82
CA GLY A 11 -2.22 10.35 9.15
C GLY A 11 -0.91 11.12 9.18
N VAL A 12 0.17 10.39 9.45
CA VAL A 12 1.54 10.94 9.50
C VAL A 12 2.22 10.67 8.16
N ALA A 13 2.79 11.70 7.54
CA ALA A 13 3.54 11.55 6.29
C ALA A 13 4.72 10.58 6.43
N ARG A 14 4.80 9.59 5.55
CA ARG A 14 5.83 8.53 5.53
C ARG A 14 6.65 8.52 4.25
N ALA A 15 6.08 9.04 3.16
CA ALA A 15 6.75 9.10 1.87
C ALA A 15 6.25 10.29 1.06
N LEU A 16 7.15 10.92 0.33
CA LEU A 16 6.88 12.03 -0.58
C LEU A 16 7.52 11.72 -1.93
N HIS A 17 6.80 12.01 -3.01
CA HIS A 17 7.29 11.83 -4.37
C HIS A 17 6.78 12.96 -5.26
N SER A 18 7.66 13.83 -5.70
CA SER A 18 7.31 14.93 -6.60
C SER A 18 7.59 14.55 -8.05
N PHE A 19 6.65 14.82 -8.93
CA PHE A 19 6.80 14.59 -10.36
C PHE A 19 6.02 15.63 -11.17
N ILE A 20 6.30 15.69 -12.46
CA ILE A 20 5.66 16.62 -13.39
C ILE A 20 5.14 15.79 -14.56
N SER A 21 3.85 15.97 -14.94
CA SER A 21 3.29 15.35 -16.12
C SER A 21 3.81 15.99 -17.41
N LEU A 22 3.63 15.34 -18.56
CA LEU A 22 3.95 15.91 -19.86
C LEU A 22 3.15 17.19 -20.16
N GLY A 23 1.97 17.32 -19.56
CA GLY A 23 1.15 18.54 -19.59
C GLY A 23 1.72 19.70 -18.76
N GLY A 24 2.77 19.47 -17.98
CA GLY A 24 3.42 20.47 -17.13
C GLY A 24 2.78 20.62 -15.74
N THR A 25 1.77 19.83 -15.40
CA THR A 25 1.15 19.82 -14.08
C THR A 25 2.12 19.22 -13.07
N ARG A 26 2.27 19.90 -11.93
CA ARG A 26 3.11 19.43 -10.83
C ARG A 26 2.28 18.67 -9.82
N PHE A 27 2.71 17.48 -9.49
CA PHE A 27 2.08 16.62 -8.51
C PHE A 27 3.05 16.29 -7.37
N LEU A 28 2.49 16.10 -6.18
CA LEU A 28 3.19 15.52 -5.04
C LEU A 28 2.41 14.30 -4.54
N GLY A 29 2.96 13.11 -4.74
CA GLY A 29 2.49 11.90 -4.10
C GLY A 29 2.85 11.89 -2.61
N LEU A 30 1.87 11.74 -1.75
CA LEU A 30 2.00 11.73 -0.29
C LEU A 30 1.44 10.44 0.30
N GLY A 31 2.32 9.53 0.71
CA GLY A 31 1.95 8.34 1.46
C GLY A 31 1.96 8.60 2.97
N THR A 32 0.84 8.34 3.63
CA THR A 32 0.70 8.50 5.09
C THR A 32 0.58 7.14 5.80
N THR A 33 0.45 7.15 7.12
CA THR A 33 0.20 5.94 7.91
C THR A 33 -1.12 5.25 7.55
N VAL A 34 -2.07 5.98 6.97
CA VAL A 34 -3.44 5.48 6.73
C VAL A 34 -3.89 5.57 5.28
N LYS A 35 -3.39 6.55 4.51
CA LYS A 35 -3.87 6.85 3.16
C LYS A 35 -2.74 7.24 2.21
N TYR A 36 -3.04 7.28 0.92
CA TYR A 36 -2.18 7.86 -0.09
C TYR A 36 -2.91 8.98 -0.85
N TYR A 37 -2.25 10.13 -0.97
CA TYR A 37 -2.80 11.33 -1.59
C TYR A 37 -1.97 11.76 -2.80
N ILE A 38 -2.64 12.42 -3.74
CA ILE A 38 -2.00 13.30 -4.73
C ILE A 38 -2.33 14.74 -4.35
N GLU A 39 -1.29 15.52 -4.11
CA GLU A 39 -1.43 16.97 -3.98
C GLU A 39 -1.32 17.61 -5.36
N GLU A 40 -2.28 18.45 -5.67
CA GLU A 40 -2.33 19.32 -6.84
C GLU A 40 -2.94 20.66 -6.44
N GLY A 41 -2.22 21.76 -6.67
CA GLY A 41 -2.73 23.10 -6.40
C GLY A 41 -3.16 23.34 -4.95
N ASP A 42 -2.42 22.81 -3.98
CA ASP A 42 -2.70 22.88 -2.54
C ASP A 42 -3.89 22.01 -2.07
N ALA A 43 -4.45 21.17 -2.93
CA ALA A 43 -5.48 20.19 -2.58
C ALA A 43 -4.89 18.79 -2.43
N TYR A 44 -5.23 18.10 -1.33
CA TYR A 44 -4.85 16.70 -1.11
C TYR A 44 -5.99 15.79 -1.54
N ASN A 45 -5.85 15.15 -2.70
CA ASN A 45 -6.84 14.26 -3.28
C ASN A 45 -6.54 12.81 -2.85
N ASP A 46 -7.49 12.16 -2.20
CA ASP A 46 -7.35 10.78 -1.73
C ASP A 46 -7.43 9.79 -2.88
N ILE A 47 -6.31 9.20 -3.25
CA ILE A 47 -6.21 8.14 -4.26
C ILE A 47 -5.97 6.76 -3.66
N THR A 48 -6.18 6.58 -2.36
CA THR A 48 -6.02 5.29 -1.68
C THR A 48 -6.84 4.21 -2.37
N PRO A 49 -6.24 3.07 -2.75
CA PRO A 49 -6.96 2.02 -3.50
C PRO A 49 -8.13 1.42 -2.72
N ILE A 50 -9.16 1.02 -3.44
CA ILE A 50 -10.25 0.20 -2.94
C ILE A 50 -9.87 -1.27 -3.11
N ARG A 51 -9.83 -2.05 -2.03
CA ARG A 51 -9.54 -3.49 -2.06
C ARG A 51 -10.74 -4.35 -2.40
N SER A 52 -11.93 -3.90 -2.02
CA SER A 52 -13.18 -4.62 -2.28
C SER A 52 -14.38 -3.70 -2.22
N THR A 53 -15.38 -4.02 -3.00
CA THR A 53 -16.70 -3.36 -2.97
C THR A 53 -17.76 -4.44 -2.86
N THR A 54 -18.69 -4.29 -1.92
CA THR A 54 -19.78 -5.25 -1.70
C THR A 54 -20.84 -5.14 -2.79
N SER A 55 -21.70 -6.15 -2.90
CA SER A 55 -22.92 -6.03 -3.68
C SER A 55 -23.95 -5.15 -2.96
N ALA A 56 -24.92 -4.64 -3.71
CA ALA A 56 -26.00 -3.87 -3.12
C ALA A 56 -26.83 -4.73 -2.16
N GLY A 57 -27.00 -4.26 -0.93
CA GLY A 57 -27.75 -4.92 0.11
C GLY A 57 -26.95 -5.89 1.00
N ASP A 58 -25.66 -6.10 0.73
CA ASP A 58 -24.81 -6.95 1.58
C ASP A 58 -24.55 -6.29 2.96
N VAL A 59 -24.55 -4.97 3.00
CA VAL A 59 -24.28 -4.19 4.21
C VAL A 59 -25.57 -3.75 4.87
N THR A 60 -25.65 -3.89 6.20
CA THR A 60 -26.75 -3.39 7.01
C THR A 60 -26.24 -2.59 8.21
N PHE A 61 -27.09 -1.69 8.72
CA PHE A 61 -26.78 -0.84 9.85
C PHE A 61 -27.77 -1.06 11.01
N ALA A 62 -27.29 -0.88 12.23
CA ALA A 62 -28.12 -0.84 13.43
C ALA A 62 -27.72 0.34 14.31
N ALA A 63 -28.69 1.15 14.72
CA ALA A 63 -28.54 2.27 15.63
C ALA A 63 -29.28 2.04 16.95
N THR A 64 -28.71 2.53 18.04
CA THR A 64 -29.33 2.55 19.35
C THR A 64 -29.68 4.00 19.71
N ASN A 65 -30.92 4.26 20.13
CA ASN A 65 -31.35 5.56 20.60
C ASN A 65 -30.43 6.08 21.72
N GLY A 66 -29.97 7.32 21.59
CA GLY A 66 -29.02 7.94 22.52
C GLY A 66 -27.54 7.62 22.25
N SER A 67 -27.23 6.83 21.22
CA SER A 67 -25.86 6.50 20.84
C SER A 67 -25.46 7.12 19.51
N SER A 68 -24.19 7.51 19.39
CA SER A 68 -23.56 7.89 18.11
C SER A 68 -22.84 6.73 17.43
N THR A 69 -22.75 5.58 18.12
CA THR A 69 -22.15 4.37 17.57
C THR A 69 -23.17 3.60 16.74
N ILE A 70 -22.85 3.37 15.48
CA ILE A 70 -23.62 2.54 14.54
C ILE A 70 -22.90 1.21 14.39
N THR A 71 -23.64 0.12 14.56
CA THR A 71 -23.15 -1.22 14.23
C THR A 71 -23.36 -1.47 12.74
N VAL A 72 -22.32 -1.91 12.07
CA VAL A 72 -22.35 -2.32 10.65
C VAL A 72 -22.20 -3.83 10.60
N THR A 73 -23.07 -4.49 9.84
CA THR A 73 -22.99 -5.92 9.54
C THR A 73 -22.70 -6.10 8.06
N ASP A 74 -21.63 -6.82 7.77
CA ASP A 74 -21.20 -7.20 6.42
C ASP A 74 -20.41 -8.52 6.52
N THR A 75 -20.82 -9.53 5.77
CA THR A 75 -20.28 -10.88 5.88
C THR A 75 -18.84 -10.96 5.39
N SER A 76 -17.93 -11.40 6.27
CA SER A 76 -16.50 -11.58 5.94
C SER A 76 -15.82 -10.33 5.38
N HIS A 77 -16.14 -9.17 5.95
CA HIS A 77 -15.66 -7.86 5.49
C HIS A 77 -14.12 -7.71 5.43
N GLY A 78 -13.35 -8.53 6.15
CA GLY A 78 -11.89 -8.53 6.15
C GLY A 78 -11.23 -7.21 6.59
N ALA A 79 -12.00 -6.29 7.16
CA ALA A 79 -11.49 -5.03 7.66
C ALA A 79 -10.89 -5.19 9.07
N VAL A 80 -9.95 -4.32 9.39
CA VAL A 80 -9.37 -4.18 10.73
C VAL A 80 -9.74 -2.82 11.32
N THR A 81 -9.60 -2.69 12.62
CA THR A 81 -9.82 -1.41 13.32
C THR A 81 -8.93 -0.32 12.70
N ASN A 82 -9.50 0.86 12.52
CA ASN A 82 -8.95 2.05 11.83
C ASN A 82 -8.97 1.99 10.29
N ASP A 83 -9.40 0.91 9.66
CA ASP A 83 -9.64 0.90 8.21
C ASP A 83 -10.70 1.92 7.79
N PHE A 84 -10.74 2.22 6.50
CA PHE A 84 -11.72 3.14 5.92
C PHE A 84 -12.68 2.39 5.00
N VAL A 85 -13.94 2.79 5.07
CA VAL A 85 -15.02 2.29 4.21
C VAL A 85 -15.88 3.46 3.77
N THR A 86 -16.26 3.50 2.50
CA THR A 86 -17.22 4.47 1.96
C THR A 86 -18.54 3.75 1.70
N PHE A 87 -19.61 4.26 2.27
CA PHE A 87 -20.96 3.71 2.02
C PHE A 87 -21.70 4.53 0.97
N SER A 88 -22.52 3.83 0.21
CA SER A 88 -23.45 4.42 -0.75
C SER A 88 -24.75 3.60 -0.81
N GLY A 89 -25.81 4.19 -1.35
CA GLY A 89 -27.10 3.51 -1.51
C GLY A 89 -27.88 3.30 -0.18
N ALA A 90 -27.40 3.82 0.93
CA ALA A 90 -28.09 3.72 2.20
C ALA A 90 -29.30 4.66 2.28
N ALA A 91 -30.41 4.15 2.82
CA ALA A 91 -31.57 4.92 3.24
C ALA A 91 -31.43 5.33 4.72
N THR A 92 -32.31 6.22 5.19
CA THR A 92 -32.34 6.63 6.60
C THR A 92 -32.62 5.45 7.55
N LEU A 93 -31.93 5.43 8.68
CA LEU A 93 -32.28 4.52 9.80
C LEU A 93 -33.44 5.06 10.65
N GLY A 94 -33.77 6.32 10.49
CA GLY A 94 -34.76 7.04 11.27
C GLY A 94 -34.16 8.18 12.09
N GLY A 95 -34.96 9.17 12.45
CA GLY A 95 -34.54 10.33 13.20
C GLY A 95 -33.34 11.04 12.63
N ASN A 96 -32.32 11.30 13.45
CA ASN A 96 -31.11 12.03 13.07
C ASN A 96 -30.16 11.22 12.16
N VAL A 97 -30.28 9.88 12.11
CA VAL A 97 -29.39 9.05 11.28
C VAL A 97 -29.99 8.97 9.89
N THR A 98 -29.78 10.00 9.11
CA THR A 98 -30.31 10.16 7.75
C THR A 98 -29.47 9.42 6.72
N ALA A 99 -29.97 9.31 5.49
CA ALA A 99 -29.21 8.81 4.35
C ALA A 99 -27.88 9.58 4.11
N ALA A 100 -27.90 10.90 4.28
CA ALA A 100 -26.71 11.73 4.13
C ALA A 100 -25.65 11.43 5.21
N VAL A 101 -26.09 11.11 6.44
CA VAL A 101 -25.20 10.65 7.51
C VAL A 101 -24.55 9.32 7.16
N LEU A 102 -25.24 8.41 6.52
CA LEU A 102 -24.72 7.06 6.22
C LEU A 102 -23.86 7.02 4.94
N ASN A 103 -24.26 7.75 3.88
CA ASN A 103 -23.62 7.71 2.57
C ASN A 103 -22.36 8.58 2.49
N GLN A 104 -21.34 8.23 3.25
CA GLN A 104 -20.04 8.91 3.27
C GLN A 104 -18.92 7.97 3.69
N GLU A 105 -17.68 8.45 3.73
CA GLU A 105 -16.54 7.69 4.21
C GLU A 105 -16.50 7.67 5.73
N TYR A 106 -16.24 6.49 6.29
CA TYR A 106 -16.06 6.27 7.72
C TYR A 106 -14.75 5.54 8.03
N GLN A 107 -14.13 5.94 9.11
CA GLN A 107 -13.10 5.16 9.76
C GLN A 107 -13.76 4.14 10.69
N ILE A 108 -13.39 2.88 10.60
CA ILE A 108 -13.87 1.79 11.44
C ILE A 108 -13.35 2.00 12.86
N LEU A 109 -14.28 2.17 13.80
CA LEU A 109 -13.95 2.43 15.21
C LEU A 109 -13.44 1.16 15.90
N LEU A 110 -14.13 0.06 15.73
CA LEU A 110 -13.79 -1.22 16.34
C LEU A 110 -14.38 -2.38 15.52
N VAL A 111 -13.56 -3.36 15.19
CA VAL A 111 -14.04 -4.64 14.65
C VAL A 111 -14.50 -5.51 15.81
N THR A 112 -15.80 -5.86 15.82
CA THR A 112 -16.44 -6.62 16.89
C THR A 112 -16.58 -8.11 16.56
N GLY A 113 -16.41 -8.48 15.30
CA GLY A 113 -16.46 -9.86 14.83
C GLY A 113 -16.09 -9.98 13.35
N THR A 114 -16.09 -11.21 12.83
CA THR A 114 -15.78 -11.49 11.41
C THR A 114 -16.75 -10.77 10.45
N ASN A 115 -17.98 -10.55 10.90
CA ASN A 115 -19.07 -9.99 10.10
C ASN A 115 -19.57 -8.65 10.64
N THR A 116 -18.96 -8.09 11.67
CA THR A 116 -19.49 -6.90 12.36
C THR A 116 -18.38 -5.97 12.82
N TYR A 117 -18.64 -4.67 12.67
CA TYR A 117 -17.81 -3.61 13.21
C TYR A 117 -18.65 -2.38 13.56
N THR A 118 -18.06 -1.39 14.16
CA THR A 118 -18.72 -0.16 14.54
C THR A 118 -18.09 1.05 13.88
N ILE A 119 -18.91 2.07 13.63
CA ILE A 119 -18.52 3.41 13.18
C ILE A 119 -19.12 4.45 14.09
N THR A 120 -18.59 5.67 14.09
CA THR A 120 -19.20 6.81 14.76
C THR A 120 -19.97 7.65 13.73
N ALA A 121 -21.28 7.75 13.88
CA ALA A 121 -22.11 8.56 12.97
C ALA A 121 -21.68 10.03 13.00
N LYS A 122 -21.53 10.61 11.82
CA LYS A 122 -21.15 12.02 11.61
C LYS A 122 -22.06 12.65 10.57
N ASP A 123 -22.32 13.92 10.67
CA ASP A 123 -22.92 14.67 9.58
C ASP A 123 -21.89 14.99 8.47
N THR A 124 -22.34 15.68 7.43
CA THR A 124 -21.49 16.06 6.29
C THR A 124 -20.40 17.08 6.65
N ASP A 125 -20.53 17.74 7.77
CA ASP A 125 -19.54 18.70 8.30
C ASP A 125 -18.56 18.03 9.29
N GLY A 126 -18.75 16.73 9.53
CA GLY A 126 -17.90 15.90 10.41
C GLY A 126 -18.29 15.96 11.89
N ALA A 127 -19.39 16.64 12.26
CA ALA A 127 -19.86 16.66 13.64
C ALA A 127 -20.56 15.33 14.00
N THR A 128 -20.37 14.87 15.23
CA THR A 128 -20.96 13.63 15.72
C THR A 128 -22.48 13.70 15.78
N VAL A 129 -23.16 12.71 15.21
CA VAL A 129 -24.61 12.59 15.22
C VAL A 129 -25.01 11.52 16.23
N THR A 130 -25.88 11.89 17.18
CA THR A 130 -26.48 10.96 18.15
C THR A 130 -27.84 10.51 17.63
N ALA A 131 -28.06 9.20 17.54
CA ALA A 131 -29.36 8.65 17.15
C ALA A 131 -30.43 9.03 18.18
N ASN A 132 -31.56 9.54 17.71
CA ASN A 132 -32.70 9.94 18.55
C ASN A 132 -33.95 9.07 18.33
N SER A 133 -33.79 8.00 17.57
CA SER A 133 -34.80 6.94 17.40
C SER A 133 -34.12 5.60 17.19
N SER A 134 -34.86 4.52 17.42
CA SER A 134 -34.42 3.20 17.00
C SER A 134 -34.43 3.09 15.48
N ASP A 135 -33.55 2.29 14.94
CA ASP A 135 -33.48 2.06 13.50
C ASP A 135 -34.72 1.35 12.98
N SER A 136 -35.01 1.62 11.71
CA SER A 136 -36.02 0.94 10.94
C SER A 136 -35.52 0.65 9.54
N GLY A 137 -35.52 -0.63 9.13
CA GLY A 137 -35.14 -1.04 7.77
C GLY A 137 -33.64 -1.17 7.51
N ASN A 138 -32.80 -1.22 8.55
CA ASN A 138 -31.37 -1.54 8.48
C ASN A 138 -30.54 -0.70 7.49
N GLY A 139 -30.98 0.48 7.12
CA GLY A 139 -30.38 1.32 6.08
C GLY A 139 -30.85 1.02 4.65
N GLY A 140 -31.85 0.16 4.47
CA GLY A 140 -32.40 -0.21 3.16
C GLY A 140 -31.73 -1.44 2.54
N SER A 141 -32.15 -1.77 1.32
CA SER A 141 -31.72 -2.98 0.58
C SER A 141 -30.66 -2.71 -0.51
N SER A 142 -30.11 -1.50 -0.56
CA SER A 142 -29.20 -1.09 -1.66
C SER A 142 -27.84 -0.61 -1.14
N VAL A 143 -27.54 -0.86 0.12
CA VAL A 143 -26.28 -0.39 0.74
C VAL A 143 -25.09 -1.11 0.13
N VAL A 144 -24.11 -0.34 -0.29
CA VAL A 144 -22.82 -0.82 -0.79
C VAL A 144 -21.72 -0.24 0.11
N GLY A 145 -20.77 -1.08 0.50
CA GLY A 145 -19.54 -0.69 1.20
C GLY A 145 -18.32 -0.84 0.30
N ALA A 146 -17.61 0.24 0.06
CA ALA A 146 -16.32 0.24 -0.66
C ALA A 146 -15.18 0.35 0.36
N TYR A 147 -14.46 -0.74 0.58
CA TYR A 147 -13.37 -0.83 1.55
C TYR A 147 -12.05 -0.44 0.93
N GLN A 148 -11.35 0.49 1.56
CA GLN A 148 -9.97 0.82 1.19
C GLN A 148 -9.02 -0.32 1.60
N ILE A 149 -7.81 -0.32 1.05
CA ILE A 149 -6.75 -1.22 1.52
C ILE A 149 -6.55 -1.04 3.04
N ASN A 150 -6.30 -2.14 3.73
CA ASN A 150 -6.13 -2.10 5.19
C ASN A 150 -5.04 -1.11 5.58
N VAL A 151 -5.29 -0.34 6.65
CA VAL A 151 -4.27 0.52 7.25
C VAL A 151 -3.15 -0.36 7.80
N GLY A 152 -1.91 0.05 7.62
CA GLY A 152 -0.77 -0.65 8.18
C GLY A 152 -0.47 -0.17 9.60
N LEU A 153 0.54 -0.76 10.19
CA LEU A 153 1.04 -0.32 11.50
C LEU A 153 1.64 1.08 11.41
N ASP A 154 1.34 1.93 12.37
CA ASP A 154 1.91 3.27 12.54
C ASP A 154 3.19 3.26 13.38
N THR A 155 3.41 2.16 14.12
CA THR A 155 4.60 1.92 14.94
C THR A 155 5.24 0.58 14.58
N TYR A 156 6.57 0.51 14.69
CA TYR A 156 7.27 -0.75 14.51
C TYR A 156 7.03 -1.67 15.71
N VAL A 157 6.60 -2.91 15.42
CA VAL A 157 6.49 -3.98 16.42
C VAL A 157 7.51 -5.05 16.05
N SER A 158 8.46 -5.33 16.94
CA SER A 158 9.42 -6.40 16.75
C SER A 158 8.70 -7.75 16.68
N SER A 159 8.99 -8.56 15.65
CA SER A 159 8.20 -9.73 15.30
C SER A 159 8.56 -11.01 16.02
N SER A 160 9.68 -11.06 16.78
CA SER A 160 10.09 -12.28 17.47
C SER A 160 10.98 -11.97 18.67
N GLY A 161 10.81 -12.74 19.73
CA GLY A 161 11.63 -12.69 20.94
C GLY A 161 10.84 -12.70 22.24
N TRP A 162 11.51 -13.01 23.33
CA TRP A 162 10.97 -12.91 24.68
C TRP A 162 10.67 -11.44 25.00
N GLY A 163 9.45 -11.15 25.43
CA GLY A 163 9.04 -9.77 25.76
C GLY A 163 8.51 -8.94 24.59
N VAL A 164 8.25 -9.55 23.43
CA VAL A 164 7.63 -8.89 22.29
C VAL A 164 6.11 -8.97 22.39
N GLY A 165 5.45 -7.83 22.34
CA GLY A 165 3.99 -7.71 22.45
C GLY A 165 3.50 -7.50 23.89
N PRO A 166 2.18 -7.29 24.07
CA PRO A 166 1.60 -7.12 25.41
C PRO A 166 1.70 -8.39 26.22
N TRP A 167 1.87 -8.24 27.53
CA TRP A 167 1.81 -9.34 28.49
C TRP A 167 0.49 -10.12 28.33
N SER A 168 0.56 -11.45 28.36
CA SER A 168 -0.61 -12.32 28.21
C SER A 168 -1.19 -12.43 26.79
N SER A 169 -0.43 -12.11 25.76
CA SER A 169 -0.85 -12.25 24.35
C SER A 169 -0.68 -13.66 23.78
N GLY A 170 -1.15 -14.68 24.48
CA GLY A 170 -1.12 -16.07 24.03
C GLY A 170 -0.69 -17.06 25.10
N THR A 171 -0.79 -18.37 24.81
CA THR A 171 -0.31 -19.44 25.67
C THR A 171 1.22 -19.50 25.65
N PHE A 172 1.80 -19.91 26.77
CA PHE A 172 3.25 -20.08 26.90
C PHE A 172 3.79 -21.00 25.81
N GLY A 173 4.74 -20.50 25.02
CA GLY A 173 5.29 -21.22 23.86
C GLY A 173 4.62 -20.94 22.52
N SER A 174 3.56 -20.14 22.48
CA SER A 174 3.01 -19.66 21.20
C SER A 174 3.91 -18.57 20.62
N ALA A 175 4.20 -18.66 19.31
CA ALA A 175 4.82 -17.55 18.58
C ALA A 175 3.90 -16.32 18.69
N SER A 176 4.49 -15.14 18.87
CA SER A 176 3.72 -13.89 18.77
C SER A 176 2.97 -13.87 17.44
N PRO A 177 1.66 -13.50 17.42
CA PRO A 177 0.90 -13.40 16.18
C PRO A 177 1.39 -12.27 15.25
N THR A 178 2.33 -11.46 15.69
CA THR A 178 3.05 -10.49 14.85
C THR A 178 4.03 -11.24 13.95
N SER A 179 3.52 -11.75 12.85
CA SER A 179 4.34 -12.32 11.79
C SER A 179 5.15 -11.20 11.10
N ALA A 180 6.21 -11.58 10.37
CA ALA A 180 6.99 -10.67 9.51
C ALA A 180 6.14 -9.93 8.46
N VAL A 181 4.86 -10.26 8.34
CA VAL A 181 3.86 -9.63 7.47
C VAL A 181 3.36 -8.29 8.03
N ASN A 182 3.42 -8.05 9.34
CA ASN A 182 2.98 -6.80 9.96
C ASN A 182 4.09 -5.75 9.93
N GLN A 183 4.42 -5.27 8.74
CA GLN A 183 5.42 -4.23 8.59
C GLN A 183 4.84 -2.84 8.89
N LEU A 184 5.68 -1.96 9.41
CA LEU A 184 5.37 -0.53 9.49
C LEU A 184 4.87 -0.04 8.14
N ARG A 185 3.77 0.73 8.11
CA ARG A 185 3.26 1.33 6.88
C ARG A 185 4.29 2.30 6.31
N LEU A 186 5.02 1.80 5.34
CA LEU A 186 5.91 2.56 4.47
C LEU A 186 5.38 2.45 3.05
N TRP A 187 5.56 3.51 2.29
CA TRP A 187 5.21 3.55 0.88
C TRP A 187 6.46 3.63 0.03
N THR A 188 6.44 2.91 -1.07
CA THR A 188 7.34 3.08 -2.18
C THR A 188 6.54 3.49 -3.40
N HIS A 189 7.12 4.28 -4.25
CA HIS A 189 6.48 4.86 -5.41
C HIS A 189 7.52 5.22 -6.45
N ASP A 190 7.12 5.16 -7.71
CA ASP A 190 7.90 5.62 -8.84
C ASP A 190 6.98 5.89 -10.03
N ASN A 191 7.43 6.67 -11.00
CA ASN A 191 6.67 6.90 -12.21
C ASN A 191 6.99 5.85 -13.27
N PHE A 192 5.95 5.31 -13.90
CA PHE A 192 6.04 4.53 -15.12
C PHE A 192 5.41 5.34 -16.26
N GLY A 193 6.24 6.11 -16.98
CA GLY A 193 5.74 7.18 -17.83
C GLY A 193 5.06 8.27 -16.99
N GLU A 194 3.83 8.62 -17.31
CA GLU A 194 3.01 9.57 -16.55
C GLU A 194 2.25 8.92 -15.39
N ASN A 195 2.10 7.58 -15.41
CA ASN A 195 1.40 6.85 -14.38
C ASN A 195 2.25 6.78 -13.11
N LEU A 196 1.62 6.94 -11.96
CA LEU A 196 2.25 6.74 -10.67
C LEU A 196 2.00 5.31 -10.19
N ILE A 197 3.08 4.58 -9.97
CA ILE A 197 3.04 3.27 -9.32
C ILE A 197 3.29 3.46 -7.83
N ILE A 198 2.42 2.92 -7.00
CA ILE A 198 2.53 2.96 -5.54
C ILE A 198 2.45 1.56 -4.94
N ASN A 199 3.24 1.34 -3.90
CA ASN A 199 3.24 0.08 -3.18
C ASN A 199 3.36 0.35 -1.68
N PRO A 200 2.36 -0.01 -0.88
CA PRO A 200 2.51 -0.12 0.56
C PRO A 200 3.37 -1.36 0.84
N ARG A 201 4.48 -1.18 1.54
CA ARG A 201 5.46 -2.24 1.80
C ARG A 201 4.80 -3.50 2.37
N GLY A 202 5.03 -4.63 1.72
CA GLY A 202 4.44 -5.92 2.10
C GLY A 202 3.01 -6.12 1.64
N ALA A 203 2.49 -5.28 0.75
CA ALA A 203 1.16 -5.38 0.17
C ALA A 203 1.20 -5.26 -1.37
N GLY A 204 0.05 -5.11 -2.01
CA GLY A 204 -0.11 -5.04 -3.46
C GLY A 204 0.57 -3.86 -4.13
N ILE A 205 0.56 -3.87 -5.44
CA ILE A 205 1.08 -2.81 -6.30
C ILE A 205 -0.11 -2.12 -6.95
N PHE A 206 -0.16 -0.80 -6.93
CA PHE A 206 -1.28 -0.04 -7.45
C PHE A 206 -0.81 1.01 -8.44
N ARG A 207 -1.64 1.31 -9.43
CA ARG A 207 -1.39 2.33 -10.46
C ARG A 207 -2.44 3.43 -10.39
N TRP A 208 -1.98 4.66 -10.25
CA TRP A 208 -2.77 5.84 -10.50
C TRP A 208 -2.45 6.40 -11.89
N VAL A 209 -3.48 6.68 -12.67
CA VAL A 209 -3.36 7.18 -14.05
C VAL A 209 -3.66 8.67 -14.06
N GLU A 210 -2.69 9.48 -14.45
CA GLU A 210 -2.77 10.94 -14.47
C GLU A 210 -3.95 11.43 -15.30
N ASN A 211 -4.13 10.90 -16.51
CA ASN A 211 -5.21 11.26 -17.42
C ASN A 211 -6.64 11.02 -16.87
N ASN A 212 -6.80 10.20 -15.84
CA ASN A 212 -8.10 9.97 -15.19
C ASN A 212 -8.45 11.07 -14.17
N GLY A 213 -7.50 11.94 -13.84
CA GLY A 213 -7.65 13.02 -12.89
C GLY A 213 -7.52 12.59 -11.43
N THR A 214 -7.41 13.59 -10.56
CA THR A 214 -7.13 13.40 -9.13
C THR A 214 -8.30 12.88 -8.30
N SER A 215 -9.51 12.85 -8.86
CA SER A 215 -10.71 12.28 -8.22
C SER A 215 -10.80 10.75 -8.33
N VAL A 216 -9.98 10.14 -9.19
CA VAL A 216 -9.99 8.69 -9.44
C VAL A 216 -8.92 8.03 -8.58
N ARG A 217 -9.30 6.96 -7.87
CA ARG A 217 -8.41 6.21 -7.00
C ARG A 217 -7.45 5.33 -7.80
N ALA A 218 -6.29 5.03 -7.20
CA ALA A 218 -5.37 4.06 -7.76
C ALA A 218 -5.99 2.65 -7.80
N LEU A 219 -5.69 1.89 -8.84
CA LEU A 219 -6.21 0.54 -9.09
C LEU A 219 -5.12 -0.50 -8.80
N ASP A 220 -5.55 -1.66 -8.30
CA ASP A 220 -4.65 -2.83 -8.17
C ASP A 220 -4.11 -3.21 -9.54
N LEU A 221 -2.79 -3.21 -9.67
CA LEU A 221 -2.10 -3.47 -10.94
C LEU A 221 -2.41 -4.88 -11.46
N SER A 222 -2.54 -5.85 -10.56
CA SER A 222 -2.85 -7.25 -10.91
C SER A 222 -4.27 -7.46 -11.39
N GLY A 223 -5.19 -6.54 -11.04
CA GLY A 223 -6.61 -6.56 -11.45
C GLY A 223 -6.91 -5.78 -12.73
N ILE A 224 -5.94 -5.10 -13.33
CA ILE A 224 -6.15 -4.33 -14.56
C ILE A 224 -6.27 -5.27 -15.76
N SER A 225 -7.18 -4.94 -16.68
CA SER A 225 -7.32 -5.71 -17.93
C SER A 225 -5.99 -5.73 -18.70
N GLY A 226 -5.53 -6.92 -19.06
CA GLY A 226 -4.23 -7.15 -19.70
C GLY A 226 -3.09 -7.44 -18.73
N ALA A 227 -3.34 -7.43 -17.42
CA ALA A 227 -2.35 -7.85 -16.44
C ALA A 227 -2.03 -9.34 -16.59
N ASN A 228 -0.73 -9.64 -16.66
CA ASN A 228 -0.22 -10.98 -16.87
C ASN A 228 0.86 -11.29 -15.83
N LEU A 229 0.54 -12.16 -14.87
CA LEU A 229 1.40 -12.57 -13.78
C LEU A 229 2.07 -11.38 -13.02
N VAL A 230 1.36 -10.26 -12.90
CA VAL A 230 1.80 -9.14 -12.08
C VAL A 230 1.95 -9.59 -10.63
N PRO A 231 3.04 -9.21 -9.92
CA PRO A 231 3.18 -9.53 -8.50
C PRO A 231 2.02 -8.97 -7.67
N THR A 232 1.44 -9.82 -6.82
CA THR A 232 0.31 -9.46 -5.97
C THR A 232 0.73 -8.89 -4.62
N VAL A 233 1.99 -9.08 -4.25
CA VAL A 233 2.62 -8.53 -3.05
C VAL A 233 4.08 -8.16 -3.32
N ALA A 234 4.55 -7.07 -2.69
CA ALA A 234 5.90 -6.56 -2.88
C ALA A 234 6.45 -5.83 -1.64
N LEU A 235 7.76 -5.85 -1.47
CA LEU A 235 8.44 -5.02 -0.47
C LEU A 235 8.71 -3.61 -0.97
N GLN A 236 9.03 -3.47 -2.27
CA GLN A 236 9.35 -2.19 -2.89
C GLN A 236 9.17 -2.26 -4.41
N VAL A 237 8.79 -1.16 -5.02
CA VAL A 237 8.75 -0.96 -6.48
C VAL A 237 9.72 0.13 -6.90
N LEU A 238 10.31 -0.04 -8.08
CA LEU A 238 11.21 0.91 -8.74
C LEU A 238 11.01 0.81 -10.25
N THR A 239 11.15 1.88 -10.99
CA THR A 239 11.14 1.86 -12.46
C THR A 239 12.56 1.98 -12.98
N SER A 240 12.99 1.06 -13.82
CA SER A 240 14.27 1.17 -14.55
C SER A 240 14.15 2.28 -15.59
N GLU A 241 15.14 3.18 -15.64
CA GLU A 241 15.08 4.35 -16.52
C GLU A 241 15.52 4.03 -17.96
N THR A 242 16.35 3.00 -18.17
CA THR A 242 16.96 2.72 -19.47
C THR A 242 15.94 2.18 -20.47
N ASP A 243 15.16 1.17 -20.07
CA ASP A 243 14.16 0.52 -20.96
C ASP A 243 12.79 0.40 -20.31
N ARG A 244 12.54 1.22 -19.32
CA ARG A 244 11.27 1.32 -18.59
C ARG A 244 10.67 -0.04 -18.23
N HIS A 245 11.35 -0.76 -17.34
CA HIS A 245 10.82 -1.94 -16.68
C HIS A 245 10.33 -1.57 -15.29
N LEU A 246 9.20 -2.12 -14.86
CA LEU A 246 8.80 -2.06 -13.47
C LEU A 246 9.54 -3.17 -12.70
N VAL A 247 10.43 -2.79 -11.81
CA VAL A 247 11.22 -3.70 -10.97
C VAL A 247 10.56 -3.81 -9.60
N VAL A 248 10.32 -5.04 -9.16
CA VAL A 248 9.62 -5.37 -7.92
C VAL A 248 10.57 -6.17 -7.03
N LEU A 249 10.89 -5.61 -5.88
CA LEU A 249 11.76 -6.22 -4.88
C LEU A 249 10.92 -6.98 -3.84
N GLY A 250 11.29 -8.20 -3.52
CA GLY A 250 10.56 -9.06 -2.59
C GLY A 250 9.18 -9.41 -3.13
N ALA A 251 9.11 -9.85 -4.37
CA ALA A 251 7.87 -10.25 -5.03
C ALA A 251 7.42 -11.64 -4.60
N ASP A 252 6.16 -11.97 -4.83
CA ASP A 252 5.67 -13.33 -4.75
C ASP A 252 6.11 -14.14 -6.00
N PRO A 253 6.60 -15.38 -5.83
CA PRO A 253 7.03 -16.19 -6.94
C PRO A 253 5.88 -16.72 -7.80
N ILE A 254 6.21 -17.08 -9.03
CA ILE A 254 5.29 -17.83 -9.92
C ILE A 254 5.39 -19.30 -9.58
N SER A 255 4.24 -19.95 -9.36
CA SER A 255 4.13 -21.39 -9.15
C SER A 255 2.91 -21.91 -9.91
N SER A 256 3.11 -22.94 -10.71
CA SER A 256 2.04 -23.56 -11.52
C SER A 256 1.25 -22.56 -12.37
N GLY A 257 1.92 -21.56 -12.94
CA GLY A 257 1.30 -20.55 -13.82
C GLY A 257 0.51 -19.45 -13.11
N SER A 258 0.69 -19.30 -11.80
CA SER A 258 0.04 -18.25 -11.01
C SER A 258 0.99 -17.67 -9.97
N ARG A 259 0.74 -16.45 -9.53
CA ARG A 259 1.42 -15.85 -8.38
C ARG A 259 0.97 -16.53 -7.09
N THR A 260 1.89 -16.73 -6.16
CA THR A 260 1.59 -17.45 -4.90
C THR A 260 0.89 -16.61 -3.85
N GLY A 261 0.90 -15.29 -3.99
CA GLY A 261 0.39 -14.36 -2.98
C GLY A 261 1.24 -14.26 -1.71
N SER A 262 2.38 -14.97 -1.67
CA SER A 262 3.28 -14.96 -0.52
C SER A 262 4.66 -14.44 -0.93
N ILE A 263 5.15 -13.43 -0.22
CA ILE A 263 6.45 -12.81 -0.49
C ILE A 263 7.58 -13.86 -0.44
N ASP A 264 8.38 -13.95 -1.51
CA ASP A 264 9.76 -14.42 -1.39
C ASP A 264 10.66 -13.21 -1.13
N PRO A 265 11.19 -13.07 0.09
CA PRO A 265 11.89 -11.86 0.49
C PRO A 265 13.21 -11.61 -0.25
N MET A 266 13.67 -12.57 -1.06
CA MET A 266 14.89 -12.47 -1.87
C MET A 266 14.64 -12.41 -3.37
N LEU A 267 13.37 -12.44 -3.82
CA LEU A 267 13.03 -12.44 -5.24
C LEU A 267 12.96 -10.99 -5.77
N VAL A 268 13.62 -10.76 -6.88
CA VAL A 268 13.50 -9.57 -7.72
C VAL A 268 12.76 -9.96 -8.98
N ALA A 269 11.61 -9.38 -9.26
CA ALA A 269 10.86 -9.56 -10.49
C ALA A 269 10.89 -8.27 -11.30
N PHE A 270 10.83 -8.37 -12.62
CA PHE A 270 10.76 -7.21 -13.51
C PHE A 270 9.79 -7.47 -14.66
N SER A 271 9.08 -6.42 -15.04
CA SER A 271 8.09 -6.47 -16.13
C SER A 271 8.77 -6.56 -17.49
N ASP A 272 7.97 -6.73 -18.53
CA ASP A 272 8.43 -6.47 -19.90
C ASP A 272 8.76 -4.99 -20.12
N SER A 273 9.58 -4.69 -21.11
CA SER A 273 9.96 -3.33 -21.50
C SER A 273 8.73 -2.53 -21.93
N GLU A 274 8.61 -1.28 -21.45
CA GLU A 274 7.49 -0.38 -21.73
C GLU A 274 6.10 -0.92 -21.34
N ASN A 275 6.02 -2.01 -20.55
CA ASN A 275 4.77 -2.64 -20.15
C ASN A 275 4.79 -3.08 -18.69
N GLU A 276 4.20 -2.28 -17.81
CA GLU A 276 4.10 -2.54 -16.38
C GLU A 276 3.10 -3.66 -16.01
N LEU A 277 2.35 -4.17 -16.99
CA LEU A 277 1.32 -5.18 -16.77
C LEU A 277 1.77 -6.59 -17.11
N ASP A 278 2.91 -6.80 -17.79
CA ASP A 278 3.38 -8.12 -18.20
C ASP A 278 4.62 -8.55 -17.42
N PHE A 279 4.46 -9.55 -16.58
CA PHE A 279 5.51 -10.19 -15.79
C PHE A 279 5.67 -11.67 -16.10
N GLU A 280 5.01 -12.18 -17.16
CA GLU A 280 5.19 -13.56 -17.58
C GLU A 280 6.48 -13.69 -18.40
N PRO A 281 7.49 -14.47 -17.95
CA PRO A 281 8.69 -14.70 -18.74
C PRO A 281 8.36 -15.54 -19.97
N THR A 282 8.59 -15.01 -21.16
CA THR A 282 8.44 -15.71 -22.44
C THR A 282 9.70 -15.61 -23.27
N ALA A 283 9.78 -16.39 -24.35
CA ALA A 283 10.92 -16.34 -25.27
C ALA A 283 10.99 -15.01 -26.09
N THR A 284 9.93 -14.23 -26.09
CA THR A 284 9.79 -13.05 -26.96
C THR A 284 9.68 -11.72 -26.21
N ASN A 285 9.59 -11.74 -24.88
CA ASN A 285 9.57 -10.55 -24.06
C ASN A 285 10.82 -10.46 -23.16
N SER A 286 10.94 -9.37 -22.44
CA SER A 286 12.05 -9.09 -21.52
C SER A 286 11.69 -9.27 -20.03
N ALA A 287 10.46 -9.71 -19.73
CA ALA A 287 10.02 -9.98 -18.37
C ALA A 287 10.80 -11.14 -17.74
N GLY A 288 11.00 -11.06 -16.43
CA GLY A 288 11.73 -12.10 -15.75
C GLY A 288 11.81 -11.91 -14.24
N SER A 289 12.61 -12.79 -13.64
CA SER A 289 12.90 -12.69 -12.21
C SER A 289 14.24 -13.32 -11.88
N VAL A 290 14.85 -12.82 -10.81
CA VAL A 290 16.09 -13.34 -10.26
C VAL A 290 15.98 -13.42 -8.75
N ARG A 291 16.46 -14.52 -8.16
CA ARG A 291 16.52 -14.65 -6.70
C ARG A 291 17.93 -14.37 -6.21
N LEU A 292 18.08 -13.43 -5.29
CA LEU A 292 19.37 -13.10 -4.70
C LEU A 292 19.88 -14.27 -3.83
N SER A 293 21.19 -14.49 -3.83
CA SER A 293 21.80 -15.66 -3.18
C SER A 293 22.32 -15.40 -1.76
N THR A 294 22.63 -14.14 -1.41
CA THR A 294 23.25 -13.80 -0.12
C THR A 294 22.38 -12.85 0.67
N GLY A 295 22.05 -13.24 1.90
CA GLY A 295 21.15 -12.55 2.80
C GLY A 295 19.89 -13.39 3.09
N SER A 296 19.00 -12.83 3.91
CA SER A 296 17.75 -13.47 4.31
C SER A 296 16.53 -12.74 3.74
N PHE A 297 16.63 -11.43 3.53
CA PHE A 297 15.57 -10.62 2.93
C PHE A 297 16.14 -9.32 2.33
N ILE A 298 15.47 -8.82 1.31
CA ILE A 298 15.75 -7.52 0.71
C ILE A 298 15.22 -6.44 1.65
N VAL A 299 16.11 -5.56 2.08
CA VAL A 299 15.77 -4.41 2.92
C VAL A 299 15.24 -3.26 2.08
N GLY A 300 15.89 -2.97 0.96
CA GLY A 300 15.47 -1.92 0.04
C GLY A 300 16.40 -1.76 -1.15
N GLY A 301 16.01 -0.91 -2.07
CA GLY A 301 16.80 -0.54 -3.24
C GLY A 301 16.67 0.93 -3.57
N ILE A 302 17.61 1.44 -4.35
CA ILE A 302 17.63 2.80 -4.86
C ILE A 302 18.15 2.82 -6.30
N LYS A 303 17.55 3.68 -7.12
CA LYS A 303 18.08 3.95 -8.46
C LYS A 303 19.35 4.80 -8.35
N SER A 304 20.43 4.35 -8.96
CA SER A 304 21.64 5.12 -9.19
C SER A 304 21.69 5.56 -10.65
N ARG A 305 22.78 6.13 -11.12
CA ARG A 305 22.86 6.74 -12.47
C ARG A 305 22.63 5.76 -13.63
N GLN A 306 23.09 4.51 -13.51
CA GLN A 306 22.99 3.50 -14.58
C GLN A 306 22.62 2.11 -14.05
N GLU A 307 22.29 2.02 -12.77
CA GLU A 307 22.03 0.75 -12.08
C GLU A 307 21.01 0.93 -10.96
N ILE A 308 20.43 -0.16 -10.53
CA ILE A 308 19.64 -0.24 -9.32
C ILE A 308 20.48 -0.96 -8.27
N LEU A 309 20.75 -0.28 -7.17
CA LEU A 309 21.41 -0.87 -6.01
C LEU A 309 20.36 -1.54 -5.12
N ILE A 310 20.59 -2.79 -4.77
CA ILE A 310 19.68 -3.60 -3.96
C ILE A 310 20.43 -4.10 -2.74
N TRP A 311 19.90 -3.80 -1.55
CA TRP A 311 20.48 -4.27 -0.29
C TRP A 311 19.62 -5.36 0.32
N THR A 312 20.30 -6.40 0.73
CA THR A 312 19.77 -7.36 1.70
C THR A 312 20.15 -6.93 3.13
N ASP A 313 19.76 -7.73 4.10
CA ASP A 313 20.15 -7.57 5.50
C ASP A 313 21.66 -7.72 5.75
N THR A 314 22.40 -8.29 4.78
CA THR A 314 23.85 -8.56 4.86
C THR A 314 24.67 -8.06 3.71
N SER A 315 24.10 -7.83 2.53
CA SER A 315 24.88 -7.65 1.29
C SER A 315 24.33 -6.56 0.40
N LEU A 316 25.18 -6.03 -0.48
CA LEU A 316 24.85 -5.08 -1.55
C LEU A 316 24.95 -5.77 -2.91
N TYR A 317 23.93 -5.60 -3.75
CA TYR A 317 23.90 -6.02 -5.14
C TYR A 317 23.75 -4.81 -6.07
N SER A 318 24.32 -4.93 -7.26
CA SER A 318 24.11 -4.05 -8.40
C SER A 318 23.31 -4.77 -9.48
N MET A 319 22.21 -4.16 -9.92
CA MET A 319 21.35 -4.63 -10.99
C MET A 319 21.47 -3.69 -12.17
N ASN A 320 22.03 -4.18 -13.29
CA ASN A 320 22.28 -3.41 -14.49
C ASN A 320 21.49 -3.96 -15.66
N PHE A 321 20.91 -3.10 -16.47
CA PHE A 321 20.32 -3.47 -17.74
C PHE A 321 21.44 -3.87 -18.74
N ILE A 322 21.33 -5.07 -19.30
CA ILE A 322 22.29 -5.61 -20.26
C ILE A 322 21.65 -5.99 -21.61
N GLY A 323 20.32 -5.94 -21.67
CA GLY A 323 19.57 -6.30 -22.86
C GLY A 323 19.41 -7.83 -23.05
N PRO A 324 18.67 -8.21 -24.10
CA PRO A 324 18.40 -9.62 -24.39
C PRO A 324 19.68 -10.45 -24.56
N PRO A 325 19.69 -11.73 -24.16
CA PRO A 325 18.53 -12.50 -23.69
C PRO A 325 18.28 -12.46 -22.18
N LEU A 326 19.12 -11.81 -21.38
CA LEU A 326 19.05 -11.86 -19.93
C LEU A 326 18.36 -10.65 -19.29
N THR A 327 18.09 -9.62 -20.06
CA THR A 327 17.52 -8.32 -19.64
C THR A 327 18.36 -7.61 -18.59
N PHE A 328 18.52 -8.17 -17.39
CA PHE A 328 19.31 -7.62 -16.30
C PHE A 328 20.41 -8.56 -15.82
N ALA A 329 21.58 -7.99 -15.54
CA ALA A 329 22.64 -8.64 -14.77
C ALA A 329 22.53 -8.20 -13.31
N VAL A 330 22.49 -9.14 -12.38
CA VAL A 330 22.47 -8.87 -10.94
C VAL A 330 23.73 -9.44 -10.32
N ASN A 331 24.61 -8.55 -9.84
CA ASN A 331 25.92 -8.92 -9.34
C ASN A 331 26.04 -8.58 -7.85
N LEU A 332 26.63 -9.50 -7.09
CA LEU A 332 27.03 -9.23 -5.70
C LEU A 332 28.20 -8.24 -5.71
N VAL A 333 28.03 -7.08 -5.10
CA VAL A 333 29.06 -6.06 -4.98
C VAL A 333 29.90 -6.27 -3.73
N ASN A 334 29.22 -6.43 -2.59
CA ASN A 334 29.91 -6.62 -1.31
C ASN A 334 29.05 -7.39 -0.31
N GLU A 335 29.69 -8.26 0.47
CA GLU A 335 29.14 -8.91 1.64
C GLU A 335 29.50 -8.12 2.90
N GLY A 336 28.61 -8.16 3.91
CA GLY A 336 28.82 -7.44 5.19
C GLY A 336 28.39 -5.98 5.17
N SER A 337 27.84 -5.47 4.05
CA SER A 337 27.36 -4.09 3.88
C SER A 337 25.85 -4.00 3.73
N GLY A 338 25.09 -4.85 4.43
CA GLY A 338 23.63 -4.83 4.42
C GLY A 338 23.06 -3.51 4.95
N LEU A 339 21.86 -3.15 4.49
CA LEU A 339 21.20 -1.91 4.86
C LEU A 339 20.53 -2.01 6.24
N ILE A 340 20.62 -0.96 7.06
CA ILE A 340 19.99 -0.95 8.39
C ILE A 340 18.47 -0.79 8.34
N GLY A 341 17.92 -0.21 7.28
CA GLY A 341 16.47 -0.02 7.09
C GLY A 341 16.09 0.46 5.69
N PRO A 342 14.82 0.34 5.28
CA PRO A 342 14.38 0.56 3.89
C PRO A 342 14.66 1.95 3.31
N LYS A 343 14.84 2.96 4.15
CA LYS A 343 15.11 4.36 3.76
C LYS A 343 16.53 4.81 4.15
N ALA A 344 17.43 3.87 4.44
CA ALA A 344 18.78 4.18 4.94
C ALA A 344 19.81 4.36 3.81
N ALA A 345 19.39 4.57 2.57
CA ALA A 345 20.24 4.91 1.43
C ALA A 345 19.74 6.19 0.75
N ALA A 346 20.67 7.00 0.26
CA ALA A 346 20.36 8.24 -0.43
C ALA A 346 21.37 8.51 -1.55
N ASN A 347 20.87 8.99 -2.70
CA ASN A 347 21.70 9.47 -3.80
C ASN A 347 22.33 10.81 -3.44
N GLY A 348 23.62 10.92 -3.69
CA GLY A 348 24.38 12.15 -3.66
C GLY A 348 24.94 12.51 -5.05
N PRO A 349 25.58 13.70 -5.18
CA PRO A 349 26.14 14.13 -6.46
C PRO A 349 27.22 13.20 -7.04
N ASN A 350 27.94 12.51 -6.16
CA ASN A 350 29.10 11.69 -6.52
C ASN A 350 28.90 10.18 -6.34
N GLY A 351 27.75 9.74 -5.81
CA GLY A 351 27.47 8.34 -5.57
C GLY A 351 26.37 8.15 -4.51
N VAL A 352 26.23 6.97 -3.98
CA VAL A 352 25.20 6.60 -3.03
C VAL A 352 25.76 6.48 -1.62
N TYR A 353 25.17 7.19 -0.68
CA TYR A 353 25.48 7.07 0.75
C TYR A 353 24.47 6.14 1.41
N PHE A 354 24.92 5.23 2.24
CA PHE A 354 24.04 4.32 2.95
C PHE A 354 24.54 3.97 4.34
N ALA A 355 23.61 3.62 5.21
CA ALA A 355 23.90 3.18 6.57
C ALA A 355 23.67 1.67 6.71
N SER A 356 24.69 0.97 7.17
CA SER A 356 24.61 -0.41 7.62
C SER A 356 24.43 -0.46 9.16
N LYS A 357 24.31 -1.65 9.70
CA LYS A 357 24.22 -1.87 11.16
C LYS A 357 25.45 -1.40 11.93
N THR A 358 26.61 -1.33 11.29
CA THR A 358 27.91 -1.07 11.92
C THR A 358 28.59 0.20 11.45
N SER A 359 28.30 0.68 10.25
CA SER A 359 29.06 1.78 9.61
C SER A 359 28.23 2.53 8.57
N PHE A 360 28.71 3.71 8.21
CA PHE A 360 28.25 4.45 7.03
C PHE A 360 29.17 4.16 5.86
N TYR A 361 28.57 3.98 4.70
CA TYR A 361 29.29 3.65 3.48
C TYR A 361 28.97 4.63 2.37
N PHE A 362 29.88 4.70 1.42
CA PHE A 362 29.76 5.41 0.16
C PHE A 362 30.06 4.44 -0.99
N TYR A 363 29.18 4.41 -1.99
CA TYR A 363 29.30 3.59 -3.21
C TYR A 363 29.43 4.48 -4.43
#